data_bd9595774bd46eb76e0a38c2d0765558
#
_entry.id   bd9595774bd46eb76e0a38c2d0765558
#
_cell.length_a   1.000
_cell.length_b   1.000
_cell.length_c   1.000
_cell.angle_alpha   90.00
_cell.angle_beta   90.00
_cell.angle_gamma   90.00
#
_symmetry.space_group_name_H-M   'P 1'
#
loop_
_entity.id
_entity.type
_entity.pdbx_description
1 polymer ?
#
loop_
_entity_poly.entity_id
_entity_poly.type
_entity_poly.pdbx_seq_one_letter_code
_entity_poly.pdbx_strand_id
1 'polypeptide(L)'
;MAKPWAASVCDKRDARGLRDTQGLFSAGIATLTRPPPDTHLTTLPNGLRVATLRMPWRQTVSLSVFIRTGSQHETRRLNGISHVVEHMAFKGTTTRDCQRINLDAERLGAEVNAHTDKDHTAFHIEGLASDLPTFVPLLADIVLHSTFPEDELERERQVILHEFTEVDEDPAAIAFQLFDRAAYGHHPAGQPVIGQRANIQRFTRADLLGYVQRQYSAAKVVVAVAGPVAPAPFEHAVAAAFGGMPRGTDLSVAPPAWQGGLKLRRMSGCSQCQVVLGFETPALGDEAHLPYVLAAALLGEGMSSPLLDQIRERRGLAYYLGCAADVLPLTGQFVIDAATAPDQAEAFLSEVARLLHQHANTHPDAVGLQRARNQLTVRTLRALEQPTRRLEAAAQDLYTFGLLRDTRDWLTRLEAVTPAQVQAAFARMLASPPAVALAGRVPGAVKDRATVLFGAQWPRDH
;
A
#
# COMPACT_ATOMS: atom_id res chain seq x y z
N MET A 1 -7.13 -17.24 -35.75
CA MET A 1 -6.01 -17.26 -36.72
C MET A 1 -5.01 -16.19 -36.32
N ALA A 2 -3.98 -16.57 -35.57
CA ALA A 2 -2.89 -15.68 -35.16
C ALA A 2 -1.60 -16.19 -35.80
N LYS A 3 -0.90 -15.32 -36.51
CA LYS A 3 0.40 -15.63 -37.12
C LYS A 3 1.53 -15.37 -36.11
N PRO A 4 2.57 -16.20 -36.07
CA PRO A 4 3.74 -16.02 -35.20
C PRO A 4 4.73 -15.02 -35.80
N TRP A 5 5.34 -14.22 -34.92
CA TRP A 5 6.45 -13.32 -35.28
C TRP A 5 7.79 -14.03 -35.08
N ALA A 6 8.58 -14.03 -36.14
CA ALA A 6 9.82 -14.73 -36.31
C ALA A 6 10.97 -14.07 -35.52
N ALA A 7 11.86 -14.92 -35.02
CA ALA A 7 13.13 -14.58 -34.44
C ALA A 7 14.06 -13.91 -35.48
N SER A 8 14.67 -12.79 -35.10
CA SER A 8 15.78 -12.15 -35.84
C SER A 8 17.07 -12.38 -35.07
N VAL A 9 18.02 -12.89 -35.80
CA VAL A 9 19.38 -13.30 -35.46
C VAL A 9 20.16 -12.12 -34.85
N CYS A 10 20.77 -12.37 -33.69
CA CYS A 10 21.72 -11.46 -33.04
C CYS A 10 23.09 -11.63 -33.70
N ASP A 11 23.53 -10.60 -34.42
CA ASP A 11 24.88 -10.52 -35.01
C ASP A 11 25.87 -9.97 -33.97
N LYS A 12 26.96 -10.72 -33.81
CA LYS A 12 28.07 -10.37 -32.90
C LYS A 12 28.93 -9.32 -33.58
N ARG A 13 28.82 -8.06 -33.18
CA ARG A 13 29.92 -7.07 -33.32
C ARG A 13 29.63 -5.79 -32.53
N ASP A 14 30.68 -5.39 -31.79
CA ASP A 14 30.97 -4.12 -31.13
C ASP A 14 30.77 -4.03 -29.64
N ALA A 15 31.78 -4.58 -28.96
CA ALA A 15 32.13 -4.24 -27.56
C ALA A 15 32.97 -2.93 -27.48
N ARG A 16 32.53 -1.85 -28.10
CA ARG A 16 33.17 -0.51 -28.01
C ARG A 16 32.11 0.60 -27.98
N GLY A 17 31.39 0.75 -26.92
CA GLY A 17 30.39 1.82 -26.80
C GLY A 17 29.86 2.03 -25.36
N LEU A 18 30.46 1.42 -24.36
CA LEU A 18 30.01 1.52 -22.95
C LEU A 18 30.78 2.55 -22.13
N ARG A 19 31.37 3.58 -22.77
CA ARG A 19 31.95 4.71 -22.05
C ARG A 19 31.17 5.95 -22.44
N ASP A 20 30.28 6.42 -21.58
CA ASP A 20 29.69 7.75 -21.45
C ASP A 20 28.18 7.80 -21.12
N THR A 21 27.59 6.73 -20.69
CA THR A 21 26.19 6.82 -20.20
C THR A 21 26.08 7.32 -18.74
N GLN A 22 27.17 7.31 -17.96
CA GLN A 22 27.16 7.81 -16.59
C GLN A 22 26.97 9.33 -16.49
N GLY A 23 27.49 10.10 -17.46
CA GLY A 23 27.35 11.56 -17.49
C GLY A 23 25.96 12.04 -17.89
N LEU A 24 25.30 11.33 -18.78
CA LEU A 24 23.95 11.70 -19.27
C LEU A 24 22.84 11.41 -18.25
N PHE A 25 22.96 10.34 -17.47
CA PHE A 25 21.99 10.03 -16.40
C PHE A 25 22.11 10.98 -15.21
N SER A 26 23.32 11.33 -14.80
CA SER A 26 23.54 12.29 -13.70
C SER A 26 23.06 13.69 -14.05
N ALA A 27 23.29 14.17 -15.28
CA ALA A 27 22.82 15.46 -15.75
C ALA A 27 21.30 15.50 -16.00
N GLY A 28 20.70 14.38 -16.44
CA GLY A 28 19.26 14.25 -16.66
C GLY A 28 18.44 14.27 -15.37
N ILE A 29 18.93 13.62 -14.30
CA ILE A 29 18.27 13.62 -12.98
C ILE A 29 18.31 15.02 -12.36
N ALA A 30 19.41 15.75 -12.47
CA ALA A 30 19.53 17.12 -11.96
C ALA A 30 18.53 18.10 -12.60
N THR A 31 18.12 17.87 -13.85
CA THR A 31 17.11 18.69 -14.55
C THR A 31 15.67 18.26 -14.27
N LEU A 32 15.45 16.98 -13.93
CA LEU A 32 14.13 16.43 -13.58
C LEU A 32 13.75 16.66 -12.09
N THR A 33 14.72 17.03 -11.26
CA THR A 33 14.58 17.16 -9.80
C THR A 33 14.14 18.54 -9.32
N ARG A 34 13.74 19.44 -10.21
CA ARG A 34 13.00 20.63 -9.77
C ARG A 34 11.59 20.13 -9.42
N PRO A 35 11.18 20.07 -8.12
CA PRO A 35 9.78 19.83 -7.83
C PRO A 35 9.03 20.91 -8.56
N PRO A 36 7.81 20.66 -9.02
CA PRO A 36 6.93 21.78 -9.21
C PRO A 36 6.94 22.52 -7.88
N PRO A 37 7.31 23.79 -7.82
CA PRO A 37 7.08 24.59 -6.65
C PRO A 37 5.62 24.38 -6.41
N ASP A 38 5.18 24.14 -5.22
CA ASP A 38 3.77 24.26 -5.07
C ASP A 38 3.12 23.13 -4.33
N THR A 39 3.71 22.80 -3.20
CA THR A 39 2.95 22.22 -2.11
C THR A 39 2.65 23.32 -1.10
N HIS A 40 1.40 23.45 -0.70
CA HIS A 40 0.99 24.34 0.34
C HIS A 40 0.25 23.55 1.42
N LEU A 41 0.63 23.78 2.68
CA LEU A 41 0.05 23.09 3.84
C LEU A 41 -0.42 24.13 4.84
N THR A 42 -1.69 24.03 5.22
CA THR A 42 -2.30 24.86 6.28
C THR A 42 -2.97 23.97 7.31
N THR A 43 -3.00 24.40 8.56
CA THR A 43 -3.77 23.75 9.62
C THR A 43 -4.89 24.70 10.06
N LEU A 44 -6.14 24.25 9.96
CA LEU A 44 -7.30 25.01 10.39
C LEU A 44 -7.36 25.12 11.94
N PRO A 45 -8.10 26.08 12.50
CA PRO A 45 -8.21 26.27 13.95
C PRO A 45 -8.68 25.02 14.71
N ASN A 46 -9.50 24.15 14.08
CA ASN A 46 -9.95 22.90 14.65
C ASN A 46 -8.91 21.75 14.57
N GLY A 47 -7.74 22.00 13.95
CA GLY A 47 -6.66 21.02 13.82
C GLY A 47 -6.66 20.21 12.52
N LEU A 48 -7.65 20.39 11.64
CA LEU A 48 -7.69 19.76 10.32
C LEU A 48 -6.56 20.32 9.43
N ARG A 49 -5.87 19.44 8.71
CA ARG A 49 -4.80 19.80 7.79
C ARG A 49 -5.32 19.89 6.35
N VAL A 50 -4.97 20.97 5.67
CA VAL A 50 -5.34 21.23 4.27
C VAL A 50 -4.07 21.26 3.44
N ALA A 51 -3.97 20.39 2.46
CA ALA A 51 -2.81 20.29 1.57
C ALA A 51 -3.21 20.58 0.11
N THR A 52 -2.49 21.49 -0.54
CA THR A 52 -2.64 21.78 -1.98
C THR A 52 -1.37 21.35 -2.70
N LEU A 53 -1.50 20.41 -3.64
CA LEU A 53 -0.42 19.88 -4.46
C LEU A 53 -0.64 20.39 -5.89
N ARG A 54 -0.07 21.54 -6.24
CA ARG A 54 -0.31 22.19 -7.53
C ARG A 54 0.28 21.38 -8.68
N MET A 55 -0.55 21.15 -9.72
CA MET A 55 -0.19 20.53 -10.99
C MET A 55 -0.77 21.38 -12.13
N PRO A 56 -0.14 22.55 -12.45
CA PRO A 56 -0.74 23.54 -13.32
C PRO A 56 -0.90 23.11 -14.79
N TRP A 57 -0.26 22.00 -15.16
CA TRP A 57 -0.36 21.44 -16.53
C TRP A 57 -1.58 20.52 -16.72
N ARG A 58 -2.34 20.25 -15.65
CA ARG A 58 -3.54 19.39 -15.73
C ARG A 58 -4.80 20.21 -16.02
N GLN A 59 -5.82 19.53 -16.53
CA GLN A 59 -7.17 20.07 -16.69
C GLN A 59 -8.11 19.53 -15.61
N THR A 60 -7.77 18.37 -15.03
CA THR A 60 -8.53 17.69 -13.99
C THR A 60 -7.92 17.92 -12.62
N VAL A 61 -8.75 17.70 -11.60
CA VAL A 61 -8.36 17.75 -10.21
C VAL A 61 -8.76 16.45 -9.53
N SER A 62 -7.92 15.98 -8.59
CA SER A 62 -8.27 14.95 -7.62
C SER A 62 -8.34 15.60 -6.25
N LEU A 63 -9.45 15.42 -5.54
CA LEU A 63 -9.68 15.86 -4.17
C LEU A 63 -9.86 14.63 -3.30
N SER A 64 -9.18 14.57 -2.16
CA SER A 64 -9.32 13.48 -1.19
C SER A 64 -9.47 14.00 0.23
N VAL A 65 -10.33 13.33 0.99
CA VAL A 65 -10.45 13.45 2.44
C VAL A 65 -9.92 12.18 3.06
N PHE A 66 -8.75 12.25 3.67
CA PHE A 66 -8.13 11.16 4.39
C PHE A 66 -8.47 11.25 5.87
N ILE A 67 -8.82 10.13 6.46
CA ILE A 67 -9.14 10.03 7.89
C ILE A 67 -8.21 8.96 8.48
N ARG A 68 -7.38 9.32 9.45
CA ARG A 68 -6.43 8.42 10.10
C ARG A 68 -7.16 7.41 10.99
N THR A 69 -7.93 6.54 10.33
CA THR A 69 -8.63 5.40 10.93
C THR A 69 -8.86 4.32 9.89
N GLY A 70 -8.48 3.09 10.21
CA GLY A 70 -8.60 1.91 9.38
C GLY A 70 -8.53 0.67 10.27
N SER A 71 -8.31 -0.51 9.70
CA SER A 71 -8.42 -1.77 10.44
C SER A 71 -7.46 -1.88 11.64
N GLN A 72 -6.30 -1.24 11.62
CA GLN A 72 -5.37 -1.21 12.76
C GLN A 72 -5.85 -0.36 13.95
N HIS A 73 -6.85 0.48 13.76
CA HIS A 73 -7.48 1.31 14.81
C HIS A 73 -8.70 0.64 15.43
N GLU A 74 -9.03 -0.56 14.98
CA GLU A 74 -10.20 -1.30 15.39
C GLU A 74 -9.85 -2.33 16.48
N THR A 75 -10.71 -2.44 17.49
CA THR A 75 -10.64 -3.59 18.39
C THR A 75 -11.10 -4.85 17.64
N ARG A 76 -10.72 -6.03 18.11
CA ARG A 76 -11.17 -7.31 17.53
C ARG A 76 -12.69 -7.38 17.35
N ARG A 77 -13.44 -6.78 18.28
CA ARG A 77 -14.91 -6.74 18.25
C ARG A 77 -15.45 -5.79 17.17
N LEU A 78 -14.70 -4.78 16.79
CA LEU A 78 -15.08 -3.78 15.79
C LEU A 78 -14.38 -4.00 14.44
N ASN A 79 -13.55 -5.03 14.31
CA ASN A 79 -12.80 -5.26 13.09
C ASN A 79 -13.74 -5.45 11.88
N GLY A 80 -13.55 -4.60 10.89
CA GLY A 80 -14.35 -4.43 9.68
C GLY A 80 -15.31 -3.24 9.70
N ILE A 81 -15.42 -2.51 10.81
CA ILE A 81 -16.37 -1.40 10.89
C ILE A 81 -15.97 -0.21 10.01
N SER A 82 -14.67 0.06 9.81
CA SER A 82 -14.20 1.10 8.89
C SER A 82 -14.66 0.81 7.46
N HIS A 83 -14.53 -0.43 7.02
CA HIS A 83 -14.95 -0.89 5.69
C HIS A 83 -16.48 -0.78 5.52
N VAL A 84 -17.25 -1.18 6.54
CA VAL A 84 -18.72 -1.00 6.50
C VAL A 84 -19.11 0.48 6.46
N VAL A 85 -18.42 1.35 7.21
CA VAL A 85 -18.67 2.80 7.18
C VAL A 85 -18.34 3.38 5.81
N GLU A 86 -17.29 2.92 5.16
CA GLU A 86 -16.93 3.31 3.80
C GLU A 86 -18.07 3.00 2.81
N HIS A 87 -18.55 1.73 2.76
CA HIS A 87 -19.68 1.33 1.93
C HIS A 87 -20.93 2.16 2.21
N MET A 88 -21.22 2.37 3.47
CA MET A 88 -22.43 3.06 3.91
C MET A 88 -22.38 4.58 3.73
N ALA A 89 -21.20 5.18 3.55
CA ALA A 89 -21.05 6.62 3.38
C ALA A 89 -21.78 7.16 2.13
N PHE A 90 -21.90 6.33 1.10
CA PHE A 90 -22.58 6.67 -0.17
C PHE A 90 -24.06 6.32 -0.21
N LYS A 91 -24.62 5.76 0.87
CA LYS A 91 -26.00 5.25 0.89
C LYS A 91 -27.04 6.25 1.39
N GLY A 92 -26.61 7.46 1.72
CA GLY A 92 -27.46 8.61 2.05
C GLY A 92 -26.85 9.52 3.10
N THR A 93 -27.09 10.80 2.91
CA THR A 93 -26.75 11.88 3.83
C THR A 93 -28.02 12.53 4.36
N THR A 94 -27.86 13.57 5.17
CA THR A 94 -29.02 14.37 5.63
C THR A 94 -29.71 15.16 4.50
N THR A 95 -29.03 15.33 3.35
CA THR A 95 -29.54 16.17 2.22
C THR A 95 -29.66 15.40 0.91
N ARG A 96 -29.10 14.19 0.81
CA ARG A 96 -29.06 13.37 -0.42
C ARG A 96 -29.34 11.92 -0.10
N ASP A 97 -30.14 11.25 -0.93
CA ASP A 97 -30.17 9.80 -1.00
C ASP A 97 -29.00 9.26 -1.87
N CYS A 98 -28.84 7.96 -1.93
CA CYS A 98 -27.78 7.27 -2.69
C CYS A 98 -27.79 7.68 -4.17
N GLN A 99 -28.97 7.70 -4.81
CA GLN A 99 -29.11 8.06 -6.22
C GLN A 99 -28.70 9.52 -6.46
N ARG A 100 -29.06 10.41 -5.55
CA ARG A 100 -28.72 11.83 -5.65
C ARG A 100 -27.23 12.09 -5.48
N ILE A 101 -26.53 11.34 -4.61
CA ILE A 101 -25.08 11.43 -4.47
C ILE A 101 -24.41 11.09 -5.80
N ASN A 102 -24.79 9.97 -6.41
CA ASN A 102 -24.23 9.54 -7.70
C ASN A 102 -24.55 10.54 -8.82
N LEU A 103 -25.82 10.95 -8.94
CA LEU A 103 -26.26 11.88 -9.97
C LEU A 103 -25.54 13.25 -9.88
N ASP A 104 -25.33 13.77 -8.66
CA ASP A 104 -24.65 15.06 -8.46
C ASP A 104 -23.18 15.01 -8.91
N ALA A 105 -22.50 13.86 -8.78
CA ALA A 105 -21.16 13.64 -9.31
C ALA A 105 -21.16 13.40 -10.82
N GLU A 106 -21.99 12.48 -11.31
CA GLU A 106 -22.05 12.09 -12.72
C GLU A 106 -22.43 13.25 -13.65
N ARG A 107 -23.32 14.17 -13.20
CA ARG A 107 -23.68 15.38 -13.96
C ARG A 107 -22.49 16.30 -14.22
N LEU A 108 -21.43 16.22 -13.42
CA LEU A 108 -20.17 16.95 -13.59
C LEU A 108 -19.11 16.11 -14.31
N GLY A 109 -19.47 14.88 -14.72
CA GLY A 109 -18.51 13.91 -15.26
C GLY A 109 -17.44 13.51 -14.23
N ALA A 110 -17.77 13.64 -12.95
CA ALA A 110 -16.87 13.31 -11.85
C ALA A 110 -17.07 11.86 -11.37
N GLU A 111 -15.97 11.27 -10.92
CA GLU A 111 -15.95 9.96 -10.26
C GLU A 111 -15.77 10.17 -8.76
N VAL A 112 -16.68 9.59 -7.97
CA VAL A 112 -16.59 9.57 -6.50
C VAL A 112 -16.33 8.14 -6.06
N ASN A 113 -15.31 7.95 -5.21
CA ASN A 113 -14.93 6.65 -4.70
C ASN A 113 -14.38 6.76 -3.29
N ALA A 114 -14.15 5.62 -2.62
CA ALA A 114 -13.47 5.54 -1.35
C ALA A 114 -12.65 4.25 -1.27
N HIS A 115 -11.75 4.19 -0.29
CA HIS A 115 -11.10 2.96 0.11
C HIS A 115 -10.75 2.99 1.59
N THR A 116 -10.70 1.82 2.18
CA THR A 116 -10.21 1.60 3.53
C THR A 116 -8.93 0.79 3.48
N ASP A 117 -7.92 1.25 4.21
CA ASP A 117 -6.66 0.55 4.40
C ASP A 117 -6.44 0.22 5.89
N LYS A 118 -5.28 -0.28 6.24
CA LYS A 118 -4.95 -0.57 7.64
C LYS A 118 -4.85 0.69 8.49
N ASP A 119 -4.27 1.75 7.96
CA ASP A 119 -3.95 2.98 8.69
C ASP A 119 -4.90 4.15 8.43
N HIS A 120 -5.66 4.12 7.35
CA HIS A 120 -6.59 5.20 7.01
C HIS A 120 -7.81 4.73 6.21
N THR A 121 -8.81 5.59 6.15
CA THR A 121 -9.92 5.55 5.19
C THR A 121 -9.86 6.83 4.37
N ALA A 122 -10.02 6.73 3.04
CA ALA A 122 -10.01 7.87 2.15
C ALA A 122 -11.26 7.95 1.29
N PHE A 123 -11.78 9.16 1.11
CA PHE A 123 -12.89 9.47 0.21
C PHE A 123 -12.37 10.42 -0.85
N HIS A 124 -12.60 10.14 -2.12
CA HIS A 124 -12.07 10.93 -3.23
C HIS A 124 -13.10 11.25 -4.28
N ILE A 125 -12.85 12.37 -4.96
CA ILE A 125 -13.57 12.78 -6.16
C ILE A 125 -12.56 13.30 -7.19
N GLU A 126 -12.74 12.84 -8.42
CA GLU A 126 -11.95 13.26 -9.57
C GLU A 126 -12.85 13.87 -10.64
N GLY A 127 -12.42 14.97 -11.24
CA GLY A 127 -13.18 15.63 -12.30
C GLY A 127 -12.50 16.88 -12.83
N LEU A 128 -13.24 17.76 -13.46
CA LEU A 128 -12.68 19.01 -13.99
C LEU A 128 -12.31 19.96 -12.86
N ALA A 129 -11.20 20.68 -13.02
CA ALA A 129 -10.73 21.64 -12.02
C ALA A 129 -11.71 22.80 -11.77
N SER A 130 -12.52 23.17 -12.78
CA SER A 130 -13.59 24.18 -12.67
C SER A 130 -14.66 23.81 -11.64
N ASP A 131 -14.87 22.50 -11.41
CA ASP A 131 -15.95 22.00 -10.57
C ASP A 131 -15.53 21.74 -9.12
N LEU A 132 -14.26 22.01 -8.78
CA LEU A 132 -13.74 21.88 -7.41
C LEU A 132 -14.62 22.59 -6.35
N PRO A 133 -15.19 23.79 -6.59
CA PRO A 133 -16.10 24.42 -5.64
C PRO A 133 -17.35 23.59 -5.30
N THR A 134 -17.77 22.68 -6.20
CA THR A 134 -18.86 21.73 -5.98
C THR A 134 -18.38 20.43 -5.32
N PHE A 135 -17.17 19.99 -5.61
CA PHE A 135 -16.60 18.77 -5.06
C PHE A 135 -16.38 18.83 -3.55
N VAL A 136 -15.87 19.97 -3.05
CA VAL A 136 -15.59 20.13 -1.62
C VAL A 136 -16.86 19.94 -0.76
N PRO A 137 -17.98 20.63 -0.99
CA PRO A 137 -19.20 20.43 -0.21
C PRO A 137 -19.84 19.06 -0.43
N LEU A 138 -19.72 18.45 -1.63
CA LEU A 138 -20.23 17.11 -1.87
C LEU A 138 -19.49 16.06 -1.03
N LEU A 139 -18.16 16.11 -1.03
CA LEU A 139 -17.34 15.18 -0.25
C LEU A 139 -17.52 15.42 1.26
N ALA A 140 -17.66 16.67 1.67
CA ALA A 140 -17.96 17.03 3.06
C ALA A 140 -19.30 16.46 3.52
N ASP A 141 -20.34 16.52 2.68
CA ASP A 141 -21.66 15.97 2.98
C ASP A 141 -21.59 14.42 3.15
N ILE A 142 -20.88 13.74 2.27
CA ILE A 142 -20.65 12.28 2.36
C ILE A 142 -19.92 11.92 3.65
N VAL A 143 -18.85 12.64 4.00
CA VAL A 143 -17.99 12.30 5.15
C VAL A 143 -18.62 12.67 6.50
N LEU A 144 -19.31 13.83 6.55
CA LEU A 144 -19.77 14.41 7.83
C LEU A 144 -21.24 14.13 8.12
N HIS A 145 -22.06 13.94 7.11
CA HIS A 145 -23.51 13.92 7.24
C HIS A 145 -24.19 12.61 6.81
N SER A 146 -23.41 11.54 6.61
CA SER A 146 -23.95 10.21 6.33
C SER A 146 -24.90 9.76 7.44
N THR A 147 -26.07 9.27 7.03
CA THR A 147 -27.15 8.86 7.95
C THR A 147 -27.21 7.37 8.21
N PHE A 148 -26.50 6.57 7.39
CA PHE A 148 -26.46 5.11 7.45
C PHE A 148 -27.85 4.50 7.56
N PRO A 149 -28.74 4.62 6.53
CA PRO A 149 -30.10 4.08 6.59
C PRO A 149 -30.10 2.59 6.87
N GLU A 150 -31.02 2.11 7.72
CA GLU A 150 -31.02 0.70 8.17
C GLU A 150 -31.32 -0.28 7.05
N ASP A 151 -32.21 0.07 6.13
CA ASP A 151 -32.52 -0.74 4.95
C ASP A 151 -31.35 -0.83 3.98
N GLU A 152 -30.57 0.24 3.80
CA GLU A 152 -29.32 0.21 3.04
C GLU A 152 -28.24 -0.61 3.75
N LEU A 153 -28.16 -0.53 5.08
CA LEU A 153 -27.21 -1.34 5.84
C LEU A 153 -27.45 -2.85 5.65
N GLU A 154 -28.72 -3.27 5.60
CA GLU A 154 -29.03 -4.68 5.35
C GLU A 154 -28.69 -5.11 3.91
N ARG A 155 -28.87 -4.22 2.91
CA ARG A 155 -28.45 -4.49 1.53
C ARG A 155 -26.91 -4.58 1.43
N GLU A 156 -26.20 -3.59 1.96
CA GLU A 156 -24.73 -3.56 1.92
C GLU A 156 -24.11 -4.69 2.75
N ARG A 157 -24.75 -5.11 3.83
CA ARG A 157 -24.32 -6.30 4.57
C ARG A 157 -24.24 -7.53 3.65
N GLN A 158 -25.21 -7.74 2.77
CA GLN A 158 -25.18 -8.84 1.80
C GLN A 158 -24.06 -8.67 0.78
N VAL A 159 -23.81 -7.44 0.30
CA VAL A 159 -22.70 -7.13 -0.61
C VAL A 159 -21.38 -7.47 0.05
N ILE A 160 -21.13 -6.97 1.26
CA ILE A 160 -19.87 -7.23 2.00
C ILE A 160 -19.72 -8.73 2.33
N LEU A 161 -20.81 -9.43 2.68
CA LEU A 161 -20.76 -10.88 2.89
C LEU A 161 -20.45 -11.65 1.61
N HIS A 162 -20.77 -11.10 0.44
CA HIS A 162 -20.39 -11.66 -0.85
C HIS A 162 -18.88 -11.43 -1.13
N GLU A 163 -18.37 -10.24 -0.85
CA GLU A 163 -16.92 -9.95 -0.91
C GLU A 163 -16.11 -10.90 0.00
N PHE A 164 -16.64 -11.23 1.18
CA PHE A 164 -16.01 -12.27 2.02
C PHE A 164 -15.90 -13.61 1.31
N THR A 165 -16.89 -13.95 0.48
CA THR A 165 -16.84 -15.21 -0.28
C THR A 165 -15.76 -15.14 -1.35
N GLU A 166 -15.65 -14.03 -2.06
CA GLU A 166 -14.59 -13.80 -3.05
C GLU A 166 -13.20 -13.88 -2.41
N VAL A 167 -13.01 -13.21 -1.26
CA VAL A 167 -11.75 -13.28 -0.51
C VAL A 167 -11.46 -14.70 0.01
N ASP A 168 -12.49 -15.42 0.49
CA ASP A 168 -12.35 -16.80 0.97
C ASP A 168 -12.00 -17.79 -0.15
N GLU A 169 -12.33 -17.48 -1.39
CA GLU A 169 -12.04 -18.28 -2.59
C GLU A 169 -10.70 -17.89 -3.25
N ASP A 170 -10.15 -16.71 -2.92
CA ASP A 170 -8.85 -16.25 -3.43
C ASP A 170 -7.68 -16.74 -2.54
N PRO A 171 -6.87 -17.70 -3.00
CA PRO A 171 -5.74 -18.20 -2.24
C PRO A 171 -4.64 -17.15 -2.02
N ALA A 172 -4.51 -16.12 -2.88
CA ALA A 172 -3.55 -15.05 -2.69
C ALA A 172 -3.99 -14.13 -1.55
N ALA A 173 -5.25 -13.70 -1.53
CA ALA A 173 -5.81 -12.90 -0.44
C ALA A 173 -5.70 -13.63 0.91
N ILE A 174 -6.00 -14.92 0.93
CA ILE A 174 -5.84 -15.76 2.13
C ILE A 174 -4.37 -15.85 2.56
N ALA A 175 -3.42 -15.99 1.63
CA ALA A 175 -2.00 -16.05 1.97
C ALA A 175 -1.54 -14.74 2.64
N PHE A 176 -1.94 -13.58 2.14
CA PHE A 176 -1.62 -12.29 2.76
C PHE A 176 -2.26 -12.12 4.15
N GLN A 177 -3.51 -12.53 4.35
CA GLN A 177 -4.14 -12.49 5.68
C GLN A 177 -3.42 -13.42 6.68
N LEU A 178 -3.00 -14.60 6.24
CA LEU A 178 -2.22 -15.53 7.05
C LEU A 178 -0.83 -14.97 7.37
N PHE A 179 -0.20 -14.29 6.41
CA PHE A 179 1.08 -13.61 6.58
C PHE A 179 0.98 -12.52 7.65
N ASP A 180 -0.01 -11.64 7.56
CA ASP A 180 -0.25 -10.61 8.59
C ASP A 180 -0.43 -11.21 9.97
N ARG A 181 -1.15 -12.32 10.07
CA ARG A 181 -1.31 -13.05 11.33
C ARG A 181 -0.04 -13.72 11.82
N ALA A 182 0.83 -14.20 10.92
CA ALA A 182 2.14 -14.72 11.29
C ALA A 182 3.07 -13.60 11.74
N ALA A 183 3.03 -12.45 11.06
CA ALA A 183 3.87 -11.29 11.36
C ALA A 183 3.49 -10.60 12.68
N TYR A 184 2.18 -10.36 12.90
CA TYR A 184 1.72 -9.45 13.97
C TYR A 184 0.82 -10.15 15.02
N GLY A 185 0.52 -11.43 14.87
CA GLY A 185 -0.27 -12.20 15.83
C GLY A 185 -1.67 -11.63 16.06
N HIS A 186 -1.93 -11.25 17.31
CA HIS A 186 -3.22 -10.68 17.73
C HIS A 186 -3.25 -9.15 17.71
N HIS A 187 -2.15 -8.49 17.34
CA HIS A 187 -2.13 -7.04 17.22
C HIS A 187 -3.09 -6.57 16.12
N PRO A 188 -3.74 -5.39 16.25
CA PRO A 188 -4.64 -4.87 15.22
C PRO A 188 -4.02 -4.74 13.82
N ALA A 189 -2.70 -4.52 13.68
CA ALA A 189 -2.01 -4.53 12.40
C ALA A 189 -2.11 -5.88 11.64
N GLY A 190 -2.35 -6.98 12.35
CA GLY A 190 -2.59 -8.31 11.78
C GLY A 190 -4.07 -8.59 11.45
N GLN A 191 -4.97 -7.63 11.65
CA GLN A 191 -6.38 -7.77 11.32
C GLN A 191 -6.64 -7.48 9.83
N PRO A 192 -7.52 -8.26 9.16
CA PRO A 192 -7.92 -7.97 7.79
C PRO A 192 -8.76 -6.68 7.71
N VAL A 193 -8.61 -5.93 6.62
CA VAL A 193 -9.38 -4.71 6.37
C VAL A 193 -10.86 -5.01 6.19
N ILE A 194 -11.20 -6.06 5.46
CA ILE A 194 -12.58 -6.53 5.29
C ILE A 194 -13.25 -6.92 6.63
N GLY A 195 -12.46 -7.17 7.67
CA GLY A 195 -12.93 -7.47 9.00
C GLY A 195 -13.18 -8.96 9.28
N GLN A 196 -14.15 -9.23 10.15
CA GLN A 196 -14.58 -10.57 10.49
C GLN A 196 -16.07 -10.74 10.16
N ARG A 197 -16.41 -11.81 9.45
CA ARG A 197 -17.79 -12.13 9.02
C ARG A 197 -18.81 -11.99 10.17
N ALA A 198 -18.49 -12.52 11.34
CA ALA A 198 -19.36 -12.44 12.53
C ALA A 198 -19.59 -10.98 13.03
N ASN A 199 -18.62 -10.09 12.82
CA ASN A 199 -18.79 -8.68 13.15
C ASN A 199 -19.73 -7.99 12.15
N ILE A 200 -19.51 -8.23 10.84
CA ILE A 200 -20.33 -7.65 9.78
C ILE A 200 -21.81 -8.04 9.97
N GLN A 201 -22.08 -9.30 10.33
CA GLN A 201 -23.43 -9.80 10.56
C GLN A 201 -24.17 -9.11 11.72
N ARG A 202 -23.45 -8.54 12.69
CA ARG A 202 -24.06 -7.96 13.90
C ARG A 202 -24.01 -6.44 13.98
N PHE A 203 -23.22 -5.76 13.14
CA PHE A 203 -23.16 -4.29 13.20
C PHE A 203 -24.54 -3.67 12.98
N THR A 204 -24.85 -2.72 13.83
CA THR A 204 -26.06 -1.91 13.76
C THR A 204 -25.74 -0.50 13.28
N ARG A 205 -26.76 0.21 12.85
CA ARG A 205 -26.64 1.66 12.54
C ARG A 205 -26.02 2.45 13.68
N ALA A 206 -26.39 2.13 14.92
CA ALA A 206 -25.87 2.78 16.12
C ALA A 206 -24.35 2.53 16.31
N ASP A 207 -23.86 1.33 15.97
CA ASP A 207 -22.43 1.02 16.00
C ASP A 207 -21.66 1.91 15.00
N LEU A 208 -22.17 2.08 13.76
CA LEU A 208 -21.54 2.91 12.72
C LEU A 208 -21.51 4.37 13.13
N LEU A 209 -22.64 4.93 13.54
CA LEU A 209 -22.73 6.32 14.02
C LEU A 209 -21.79 6.56 15.20
N GLY A 210 -21.79 5.65 16.17
CA GLY A 210 -20.89 5.74 17.32
C GLY A 210 -19.42 5.59 16.95
N TYR A 211 -19.10 4.81 15.91
CA TYR A 211 -17.74 4.71 15.37
C TYR A 211 -17.29 6.01 14.72
N VAL A 212 -18.08 6.56 13.80
CA VAL A 212 -17.78 7.82 13.11
C VAL A 212 -17.63 8.96 14.13
N GLN A 213 -18.54 9.07 15.10
CA GLN A 213 -18.47 10.10 16.14
C GLN A 213 -17.16 10.06 16.95
N ARG A 214 -16.61 8.87 17.21
CA ARG A 214 -15.37 8.70 17.96
C ARG A 214 -14.12 8.84 17.10
N GLN A 215 -14.17 8.39 15.85
CA GLN A 215 -12.98 8.26 15.02
C GLN A 215 -12.79 9.42 14.04
N TYR A 216 -13.90 10.02 13.54
CA TYR A 216 -13.84 11.10 12.56
C TYR A 216 -13.73 12.44 13.30
N SER A 217 -12.50 12.87 13.53
CA SER A 217 -12.19 14.12 14.21
C SER A 217 -11.18 14.94 13.41
N ALA A 218 -11.27 16.27 13.49
CA ALA A 218 -10.46 17.18 12.69
C ALA A 218 -8.94 16.94 12.81
N ALA A 219 -8.46 16.57 14.01
CA ALA A 219 -7.04 16.26 14.24
C ALA A 219 -6.53 15.04 13.44
N LYS A 220 -7.44 14.15 13.01
CA LYS A 220 -7.15 12.95 12.21
C LYS A 220 -7.38 13.16 10.72
N VAL A 221 -7.93 14.28 10.31
CA VAL A 221 -8.34 14.52 8.92
C VAL A 221 -7.31 15.34 8.18
N VAL A 222 -7.01 14.88 6.97
CA VAL A 222 -6.28 15.62 5.95
C VAL A 222 -7.20 15.79 4.75
N VAL A 223 -7.48 17.02 4.36
CA VAL A 223 -8.16 17.32 3.09
C VAL A 223 -7.10 17.79 2.11
N ALA A 224 -6.91 17.04 1.05
CA ALA A 224 -5.83 17.28 0.10
C ALA A 224 -6.36 17.35 -1.34
N VAL A 225 -5.80 18.25 -2.13
CA VAL A 225 -6.14 18.42 -3.55
C VAL A 225 -4.89 18.42 -4.41
N ALA A 226 -4.95 17.75 -5.57
CA ALA A 226 -3.89 17.74 -6.58
C ALA A 226 -4.46 18.18 -7.94
N GLY A 227 -3.89 19.24 -8.53
CA GLY A 227 -4.35 19.80 -9.79
C GLY A 227 -3.97 21.26 -9.98
N PRO A 228 -4.55 21.98 -10.97
CA PRO A 228 -4.31 23.41 -11.23
C PRO A 228 -5.08 24.30 -10.23
N VAL A 229 -4.83 24.13 -8.95
CA VAL A 229 -5.61 24.73 -7.85
C VAL A 229 -4.80 25.84 -7.16
N ALA A 230 -5.45 26.97 -6.88
CA ALA A 230 -4.90 28.01 -6.04
C ALA A 230 -5.17 27.67 -4.55
N PRO A 231 -4.17 27.78 -3.65
CA PRO A 231 -4.33 27.37 -2.26
C PRO A 231 -5.41 28.13 -1.50
N ALA A 232 -5.41 29.46 -1.51
CA ALA A 232 -6.30 30.26 -0.67
C ALA A 232 -7.81 30.05 -0.93
N PRO A 233 -8.31 29.97 -2.18
CA PRO A 233 -9.71 29.63 -2.44
C PRO A 233 -10.08 28.23 -1.95
N PHE A 234 -9.17 27.25 -2.12
CA PHE A 234 -9.39 25.88 -1.65
C PHE A 234 -9.45 25.81 -0.13
N GLU A 235 -8.52 26.44 0.57
CA GLU A 235 -8.53 26.54 2.04
C GLU A 235 -9.82 27.14 2.57
N HIS A 236 -10.28 28.22 1.93
CA HIS A 236 -11.53 28.86 2.32
C HIS A 236 -12.73 27.90 2.15
N ALA A 237 -12.80 27.17 1.03
CA ALA A 237 -13.85 26.18 0.78
C ALA A 237 -13.81 25.04 1.81
N VAL A 238 -12.63 24.52 2.12
CA VAL A 238 -12.45 23.47 3.13
C VAL A 238 -12.80 24.00 4.54
N ALA A 239 -12.39 25.21 4.88
CA ALA A 239 -12.74 25.82 6.17
C ALA A 239 -14.25 26.02 6.33
N ALA A 240 -14.94 26.41 5.26
CA ALA A 240 -16.40 26.54 5.27
C ALA A 240 -17.10 25.19 5.45
N ALA A 241 -16.60 24.12 4.81
CA ALA A 241 -17.24 22.81 4.81
C ALA A 241 -16.88 21.96 6.06
N PHE A 242 -15.64 22.01 6.54
CA PHE A 242 -15.12 21.15 7.61
C PHE A 242 -14.78 21.92 8.90
N GLY A 243 -14.89 23.25 8.92
CA GLY A 243 -14.50 24.08 10.07
C GLY A 243 -15.30 23.79 11.32
N GLY A 244 -16.54 23.31 11.20
CA GLY A 244 -17.41 22.88 12.30
C GLY A 244 -17.07 21.49 12.88
N MET A 245 -16.15 20.76 12.29
CA MET A 245 -15.78 19.42 12.75
C MET A 245 -15.09 19.49 14.11
N PRO A 246 -15.50 18.66 15.12
CA PRO A 246 -14.85 18.61 16.42
C PRO A 246 -13.36 18.30 16.29
N ARG A 247 -12.51 18.98 17.06
CA ARG A 247 -11.07 18.75 17.04
C ARG A 247 -10.70 17.30 17.35
N GLY A 248 -11.30 16.75 18.41
CA GLY A 248 -11.01 15.39 18.88
C GLY A 248 -9.57 15.19 19.33
N THR A 249 -9.20 13.93 19.49
CA THR A 249 -7.84 13.51 19.85
C THR A 249 -7.31 12.54 18.79
N ASP A 250 -6.04 12.67 18.45
CA ASP A 250 -5.32 11.66 17.65
C ASP A 250 -4.84 10.55 18.59
N LEU A 251 -5.61 9.48 18.69
CA LEU A 251 -5.20 8.29 19.45
C LEU A 251 -4.21 7.49 18.62
N SER A 252 -2.97 7.44 19.05
CA SER A 252 -1.95 6.62 18.41
C SER A 252 -2.16 5.13 18.74
N VAL A 253 -2.03 4.29 17.75
CA VAL A 253 -1.90 2.83 17.91
C VAL A 253 -0.45 2.54 18.27
N ALA A 254 -0.22 1.69 19.26
CA ALA A 254 1.13 1.24 19.59
C ALA A 254 1.72 0.45 18.42
N PRO A 255 3.02 0.58 18.12
CA PRO A 255 3.65 -0.25 17.10
C PRO A 255 3.53 -1.74 17.47
N PRO A 256 3.23 -2.64 16.51
CA PRO A 256 3.22 -4.06 16.76
C PRO A 256 4.63 -4.61 17.03
N ALA A 257 4.74 -5.67 17.82
CA ALA A 257 5.94 -6.47 17.85
C ALA A 257 5.86 -7.53 16.74
N TRP A 258 6.91 -7.64 15.96
CA TRP A 258 7.04 -8.70 14.95
C TRP A 258 7.21 -10.07 15.61
N GLN A 259 6.43 -11.05 15.20
CA GLN A 259 6.43 -12.40 15.79
C GLN A 259 7.12 -13.43 14.89
N GLY A 260 6.84 -13.39 13.60
CA GLY A 260 7.23 -14.46 12.67
C GLY A 260 6.42 -15.74 12.88
N GLY A 261 6.79 -16.78 12.15
CA GLY A 261 6.13 -18.08 12.22
C GLY A 261 5.50 -18.53 10.91
N LEU A 262 4.94 -19.75 10.91
CA LEU A 262 4.27 -20.34 9.75
C LEU A 262 2.75 -20.40 9.99
N LYS A 263 1.98 -19.90 9.03
CA LYS A 263 0.53 -20.10 8.93
C LYS A 263 0.20 -20.74 7.58
N LEU A 264 -0.78 -21.64 7.56
CA LEU A 264 -1.21 -22.27 6.30
C LEU A 264 -2.71 -22.55 6.26
N ARG A 265 -3.29 -22.46 5.06
CA ARG A 265 -4.67 -22.90 4.77
C ARG A 265 -4.69 -23.70 3.47
N ARG A 266 -5.06 -24.97 3.58
CA ARG A 266 -5.33 -25.80 2.38
C ARG A 266 -6.72 -25.46 1.86
N MET A 267 -6.81 -25.23 0.54
CA MET A 267 -8.05 -24.89 -0.13
C MET A 267 -8.32 -25.90 -1.24
N SER A 268 -9.54 -26.44 -1.27
CA SER A 268 -9.97 -27.36 -2.31
C SER A 268 -10.20 -26.62 -3.63
N GLY A 269 -9.97 -27.28 -4.76
CA GLY A 269 -10.19 -26.69 -6.08
C GLY A 269 -9.04 -25.80 -6.59
N CYS A 270 -8.06 -25.45 -5.77
CA CYS A 270 -6.92 -24.67 -6.20
C CYS A 270 -5.89 -25.51 -6.96
N SER A 271 -5.38 -24.98 -8.07
CA SER A 271 -4.31 -25.58 -8.86
C SER A 271 -2.91 -25.20 -8.39
N GLN A 272 -2.78 -24.06 -7.68
CA GLN A 272 -1.52 -23.45 -7.28
C GLN A 272 -1.35 -23.42 -5.75
N CYS A 273 -0.09 -23.31 -5.33
CA CYS A 273 0.32 -22.96 -3.99
C CYS A 273 0.72 -21.48 -3.97
N GLN A 274 0.03 -20.68 -3.17
CA GLN A 274 0.42 -19.30 -2.89
C GLN A 274 1.37 -19.29 -1.71
N VAL A 275 2.46 -18.55 -1.85
CA VAL A 275 3.51 -18.39 -0.85
C VAL A 275 3.69 -16.91 -0.58
N VAL A 276 3.60 -16.49 0.68
CA VAL A 276 4.04 -15.17 1.12
C VAL A 276 5.08 -15.38 2.21
N LEU A 277 6.27 -14.84 2.00
CA LEU A 277 7.40 -14.88 2.92
C LEU A 277 7.84 -13.46 3.19
N GLY A 278 8.05 -13.10 4.45
CA GLY A 278 8.57 -11.77 4.73
C GLY A 278 9.28 -11.65 6.07
N PHE A 279 9.90 -10.48 6.24
CA PHE A 279 10.75 -10.13 7.36
C PHE A 279 10.37 -8.73 7.86
N GLU A 280 10.62 -8.49 9.14
CA GLU A 280 10.50 -7.15 9.70
C GLU A 280 11.52 -6.21 9.07
N THR A 281 11.07 -4.98 8.81
CA THR A 281 11.94 -3.86 8.44
C THR A 281 11.60 -2.63 9.29
N PRO A 282 12.50 -1.64 9.37
CA PRO A 282 12.17 -0.38 10.02
C PRO A 282 10.94 0.28 9.41
N ALA A 283 10.10 0.90 10.26
CA ALA A 283 8.94 1.66 9.83
C ALA A 283 9.34 2.96 9.10
N LEU A 284 8.38 3.62 8.45
CA LEU A 284 8.60 4.82 7.63
C LEU A 284 9.28 5.97 8.39
N GLY A 285 8.97 6.12 9.69
CA GLY A 285 9.58 7.13 10.56
C GLY A 285 11.05 6.89 10.89
N ASP A 286 11.56 5.68 10.68
CA ASP A 286 12.96 5.33 10.93
C ASP A 286 13.77 5.45 9.61
N GLU A 287 14.80 6.28 9.62
CA GLU A 287 15.66 6.49 8.45
C GLU A 287 16.38 5.22 7.96
N ALA A 288 16.50 4.21 8.80
CA ALA A 288 17.11 2.94 8.46
C ALA A 288 16.28 2.09 7.47
N HIS A 289 15.06 2.50 7.07
CA HIS A 289 14.22 1.75 6.11
C HIS A 289 14.76 1.75 4.67
N LEU A 290 15.48 2.80 4.25
CA LEU A 290 15.94 2.96 2.85
C LEU A 290 16.78 1.79 2.30
N PRO A 291 17.75 1.23 3.04
CA PRO A 291 18.48 0.04 2.59
C PRO A 291 17.57 -1.16 2.30
N TYR A 292 16.45 -1.33 3.02
CA TYR A 292 15.51 -2.43 2.79
C TYR A 292 14.64 -2.19 1.55
N VAL A 293 14.23 -0.94 1.31
CA VAL A 293 13.54 -0.55 0.06
C VAL A 293 14.43 -0.84 -1.14
N LEU A 294 15.71 -0.46 -1.06
CA LEU A 294 16.66 -0.74 -2.14
C LEU A 294 16.97 -2.23 -2.27
N ALA A 295 17.04 -2.99 -1.16
CA ALA A 295 17.21 -4.45 -1.16
C ALA A 295 16.05 -5.16 -1.88
N ALA A 296 14.80 -4.73 -1.64
CA ALA A 296 13.63 -5.30 -2.31
C ALA A 296 13.66 -5.03 -3.83
N ALA A 297 13.98 -3.82 -4.23
CA ALA A 297 14.12 -3.47 -5.65
C ALA A 297 15.31 -4.20 -6.31
N LEU A 298 16.42 -4.34 -5.62
CA LEU A 298 17.57 -5.11 -6.09
C LEU A 298 17.18 -6.56 -6.36
N LEU A 299 16.47 -7.18 -5.41
CA LEU A 299 16.13 -8.60 -5.44
C LEU A 299 15.02 -8.90 -6.45
N GLY A 300 13.96 -8.07 -6.54
CA GLY A 300 12.73 -8.44 -7.22
C GLY A 300 12.17 -7.44 -8.24
N GLU A 301 12.75 -6.25 -8.44
CA GLU A 301 12.17 -5.29 -9.40
C GLU A 301 12.82 -5.38 -10.78
N GLY A 302 11.99 -5.65 -11.80
CA GLY A 302 12.40 -5.82 -13.20
C GLY A 302 12.82 -7.25 -13.56
N MET A 303 12.62 -7.61 -14.85
CA MET A 303 12.82 -8.98 -15.35
C MET A 303 14.25 -9.51 -15.20
N SER A 304 15.24 -8.62 -15.11
CA SER A 304 16.65 -8.98 -14.88
C SER A 304 17.03 -9.03 -13.39
N SER A 305 16.06 -8.89 -12.49
CA SER A 305 16.31 -9.02 -11.06
C SER A 305 16.61 -10.48 -10.66
N PRO A 306 17.41 -10.71 -9.60
CA PRO A 306 17.78 -12.06 -9.19
C PRO A 306 16.60 -13.03 -9.01
N LEU A 307 15.50 -12.57 -8.40
CA LEU A 307 14.31 -13.41 -8.23
C LEU A 307 13.68 -13.80 -9.57
N LEU A 308 13.41 -12.81 -10.43
CA LEU A 308 12.75 -13.07 -11.71
C LEU A 308 13.64 -13.86 -12.67
N ASP A 309 14.92 -13.49 -12.79
CA ASP A 309 15.87 -14.22 -13.66
C ASP A 309 16.07 -15.67 -13.20
N GLN A 310 16.40 -15.89 -11.93
CA GLN A 310 16.78 -17.23 -11.45
C GLN A 310 15.59 -18.15 -11.24
N ILE A 311 14.47 -17.64 -10.73
CA ILE A 311 13.31 -18.47 -10.34
C ILE A 311 12.34 -18.60 -11.49
N ARG A 312 11.97 -17.50 -12.16
CA ARG A 312 10.97 -17.50 -13.21
C ARG A 312 11.55 -17.83 -14.57
N GLU A 313 12.57 -17.08 -15.04
CA GLU A 313 13.05 -17.19 -16.41
C GLU A 313 13.90 -18.45 -16.63
N ARG A 314 14.83 -18.76 -15.72
CA ARG A 314 15.74 -19.90 -15.90
C ARG A 314 15.17 -21.23 -15.43
N ARG A 315 14.34 -21.24 -14.39
CA ARG A 315 13.88 -22.47 -13.74
C ARG A 315 12.37 -22.71 -13.82
N GLY A 316 11.58 -21.72 -14.21
CA GLY A 316 10.13 -21.84 -14.33
C GLY A 316 9.41 -22.22 -13.04
N LEU A 317 9.97 -21.88 -11.85
CA LEU A 317 9.44 -22.33 -10.56
C LEU A 317 8.22 -21.53 -10.10
N ALA A 318 7.96 -20.36 -10.65
CA ALA A 318 6.81 -19.54 -10.31
C ALA A 318 6.26 -18.85 -11.56
N TYR A 319 4.94 -18.82 -11.67
CA TYR A 319 4.24 -18.05 -12.71
C TYR A 319 4.21 -16.55 -12.37
N TYR A 320 3.82 -16.26 -11.14
CA TYR A 320 3.85 -14.91 -10.56
C TYR A 320 4.87 -14.87 -9.41
N LEU A 321 5.60 -13.78 -9.34
CA LEU A 321 6.61 -13.56 -8.30
C LEU A 321 6.79 -12.07 -8.09
N GLY A 322 6.57 -11.61 -6.87
CA GLY A 322 6.75 -10.24 -6.40
C GLY A 322 7.77 -10.15 -5.28
N CYS A 323 8.38 -8.97 -5.15
CA CYS A 323 9.18 -8.60 -3.98
C CYS A 323 9.06 -7.10 -3.73
N ALA A 324 8.65 -6.73 -2.54
CA ALA A 324 8.47 -5.34 -2.13
C ALA A 324 8.93 -5.11 -0.69
N ALA A 325 9.27 -3.87 -0.36
CA ALA A 325 9.34 -3.41 1.01
C ALA A 325 8.17 -2.45 1.24
N ASP A 326 7.20 -2.91 2.04
CA ASP A 326 6.06 -2.12 2.47
C ASP A 326 6.44 -1.41 3.77
N VAL A 327 6.62 -0.11 3.67
CA VAL A 327 7.08 0.73 4.78
C VAL A 327 5.94 1.67 5.16
N LEU A 328 5.27 1.34 6.26
CA LEU A 328 4.11 2.04 6.79
C LEU A 328 4.47 2.87 8.03
N PRO A 329 3.61 3.79 8.49
CA PRO A 329 3.90 4.63 9.65
C PRO A 329 4.25 3.86 10.92
N LEU A 330 3.60 2.73 11.18
CA LEU A 330 3.79 1.92 12.39
C LEU A 330 4.66 0.68 12.19
N THR A 331 4.78 0.21 10.95
CA THR A 331 5.44 -1.07 10.64
C THR A 331 6.21 -0.97 9.35
N GLY A 332 7.19 -1.85 9.20
CA GLY A 332 7.81 -2.11 7.91
C GLY A 332 7.93 -3.62 7.70
N GLN A 333 7.76 -4.04 6.46
CA GLN A 333 7.90 -5.44 6.08
C GLN A 333 8.56 -5.57 4.71
N PHE A 334 9.47 -6.52 4.60
CA PHE A 334 10.03 -6.98 3.34
C PHE A 334 9.27 -8.24 2.95
N VAL A 335 8.62 -8.24 1.80
CA VAL A 335 7.71 -9.32 1.39
C VAL A 335 8.13 -9.89 0.04
N ILE A 336 8.17 -11.21 -0.05
CA ILE A 336 8.26 -11.98 -1.29
C ILE A 336 6.96 -12.77 -1.40
N ASP A 337 6.24 -12.61 -2.50
CA ASP A 337 5.00 -13.31 -2.76
C ASP A 337 5.04 -14.01 -4.11
N ALA A 338 4.46 -15.21 -4.19
CA ALA A 338 4.52 -16.02 -5.39
C ALA A 338 3.34 -16.98 -5.54
N ALA A 339 2.99 -17.23 -6.80
CA ALA A 339 2.13 -18.34 -7.22
C ALA A 339 2.97 -19.40 -7.91
N THR A 340 3.02 -20.61 -7.35
CA THR A 340 3.84 -21.73 -7.83
C THR A 340 3.01 -23.00 -7.99
N ALA A 341 3.45 -23.90 -8.86
CA ALA A 341 2.86 -25.24 -8.93
C ALA A 341 3.20 -26.01 -7.63
N PRO A 342 2.29 -26.84 -7.11
CA PRO A 342 2.49 -27.55 -5.83
C PRO A 342 3.74 -28.41 -5.78
N ASP A 343 4.12 -29.03 -6.89
CA ASP A 343 5.33 -29.84 -7.05
C ASP A 343 6.61 -29.03 -7.20
N GLN A 344 6.51 -27.74 -7.50
CA GLN A 344 7.63 -26.81 -7.62
C GLN A 344 7.88 -26.00 -6.32
N ALA A 345 6.92 -25.99 -5.40
CA ALA A 345 6.94 -25.08 -4.24
C ALA A 345 8.13 -25.32 -3.30
N GLU A 346 8.60 -26.55 -3.12
CA GLU A 346 9.81 -26.84 -2.32
C GLU A 346 11.08 -26.30 -2.97
N ALA A 347 11.21 -26.47 -4.30
CA ALA A 347 12.33 -25.94 -5.07
C ALA A 347 12.31 -24.40 -5.07
N PHE A 348 11.11 -23.79 -5.19
CA PHE A 348 10.91 -22.35 -5.07
C PHE A 348 11.41 -21.82 -3.72
N LEU A 349 10.94 -22.37 -2.60
CA LEU A 349 11.35 -21.94 -1.25
C LEU A 349 12.87 -22.09 -1.06
N SER A 350 13.45 -23.16 -1.58
CA SER A 350 14.89 -23.43 -1.48
C SER A 350 15.70 -22.40 -2.25
N GLU A 351 15.24 -21.99 -3.43
CA GLU A 351 15.92 -21.01 -4.26
C GLU A 351 15.78 -19.60 -3.69
N VAL A 352 14.61 -19.23 -3.14
CA VAL A 352 14.42 -17.97 -2.41
C VAL A 352 15.39 -17.91 -1.23
N ALA A 353 15.46 -18.95 -0.41
CA ALA A 353 16.37 -19.00 0.73
C ALA A 353 17.84 -18.85 0.28
N ARG A 354 18.22 -19.55 -0.79
CA ARG A 354 19.58 -19.46 -1.36
C ARG A 354 19.91 -18.01 -1.78
N LEU A 355 19.00 -17.33 -2.48
CA LEU A 355 19.19 -15.96 -2.94
C LEU A 355 19.29 -14.99 -1.76
N LEU A 356 18.43 -15.11 -0.75
CA LEU A 356 18.48 -14.30 0.46
C LEU A 356 19.83 -14.46 1.17
N HIS A 357 20.30 -15.70 1.38
CA HIS A 357 21.60 -15.97 1.98
C HIS A 357 22.76 -15.44 1.12
N GLN A 358 22.68 -15.56 -0.19
CA GLN A 358 23.69 -15.01 -1.09
C GLN A 358 23.82 -13.49 -0.90
N HIS A 359 22.70 -12.75 -0.90
CA HIS A 359 22.72 -11.30 -0.71
C HIS A 359 23.10 -10.86 0.70
N ALA A 360 22.84 -11.69 1.71
CA ALA A 360 23.30 -11.44 3.08
C ALA A 360 24.81 -11.60 3.26
N ASN A 361 25.46 -12.44 2.44
CA ASN A 361 26.87 -12.75 2.55
C ASN A 361 27.76 -12.08 1.49
N THR A 362 27.14 -11.43 0.48
CA THR A 362 27.89 -10.85 -0.65
C THR A 362 27.37 -9.44 -0.92
N HIS A 363 28.26 -8.50 -1.14
CA HIS A 363 27.89 -7.16 -1.59
C HIS A 363 27.21 -7.25 -2.97
N PRO A 364 26.13 -6.48 -3.20
CA PRO A 364 25.55 -6.35 -4.53
C PRO A 364 26.60 -5.76 -5.49
N ASP A 365 26.59 -6.25 -6.71
CA ASP A 365 27.41 -5.67 -7.77
C ASP A 365 26.91 -4.26 -8.16
N ALA A 366 27.80 -3.46 -8.76
CA ALA A 366 27.48 -2.08 -9.10
C ALA A 366 26.36 -1.95 -10.14
N VAL A 367 26.24 -2.89 -11.07
CA VAL A 367 25.21 -2.87 -12.12
C VAL A 367 23.84 -3.17 -11.53
N GLY A 368 23.74 -4.21 -10.70
CA GLY A 368 22.50 -4.58 -10.01
C GLY A 368 22.02 -3.48 -9.07
N LEU A 369 22.92 -2.88 -8.31
CA LEU A 369 22.59 -1.79 -7.40
C LEU A 369 22.11 -0.54 -8.16
N GLN A 370 22.79 -0.15 -9.24
CA GLN A 370 22.37 1.00 -10.05
C GLN A 370 21.04 0.75 -10.76
N ARG A 371 20.81 -0.47 -11.26
CA ARG A 371 19.52 -0.88 -11.81
C ARG A 371 18.39 -0.69 -10.79
N ALA A 372 18.58 -1.15 -9.56
CA ALA A 372 17.57 -1.02 -8.51
C ALA A 372 17.27 0.44 -8.17
N ARG A 373 18.30 1.30 -8.06
CA ARG A 373 18.14 2.75 -7.86
C ARG A 373 17.35 3.39 -8.99
N ASN A 374 17.71 3.08 -10.23
CA ASN A 374 17.01 3.64 -11.42
C ASN A 374 15.53 3.22 -11.44
N GLN A 375 15.22 1.96 -11.13
CA GLN A 375 13.84 1.48 -11.05
C GLN A 375 13.03 2.23 -9.97
N LEU A 376 13.58 2.36 -8.78
CA LEU A 376 12.95 3.12 -7.68
C LEU A 376 12.77 4.59 -8.03
N THR A 377 13.79 5.22 -8.62
CA THR A 377 13.74 6.63 -9.04
C THR A 377 12.62 6.86 -10.06
N VAL A 378 12.58 6.06 -11.13
CA VAL A 378 11.55 6.19 -12.16
C VAL A 378 10.15 5.89 -11.61
N ARG A 379 10.02 4.85 -10.78
CA ARG A 379 8.74 4.50 -10.12
C ARG A 379 8.23 5.67 -9.26
N THR A 380 9.12 6.27 -8.46
CA THR A 380 8.78 7.41 -7.60
C THR A 380 8.37 8.63 -8.40
N LEU A 381 9.14 9.00 -9.44
CA LEU A 381 8.80 10.14 -10.28
C LEU A 381 7.48 9.94 -11.02
N ARG A 382 7.24 8.75 -11.59
CA ARG A 382 5.96 8.42 -12.23
C ARG A 382 4.77 8.46 -11.27
N ALA A 383 4.96 8.06 -10.01
CA ALA A 383 3.92 8.17 -8.99
C ALA A 383 3.54 9.63 -8.72
N LEU A 384 4.53 10.55 -8.72
CA LEU A 384 4.29 11.99 -8.53
C LEU A 384 3.57 12.66 -9.71
N GLU A 385 3.56 12.05 -10.89
CA GLU A 385 2.79 12.52 -12.06
C GLU A 385 1.29 12.15 -11.94
N GLN A 386 0.94 11.20 -11.06
CA GLN A 386 -0.42 10.75 -10.81
C GLN A 386 -1.00 11.50 -9.60
N PRO A 387 -2.11 12.26 -9.77
CA PRO A 387 -2.68 13.07 -8.68
C PRO A 387 -3.01 12.25 -7.44
N THR A 388 -3.72 11.13 -7.60
CA THR A 388 -4.11 10.23 -6.50
C THR A 388 -2.92 9.70 -5.72
N ARG A 389 -1.89 9.18 -6.42
CA ARG A 389 -0.65 8.71 -5.77
C ARG A 389 0.09 9.81 -5.01
N ARG A 390 0.02 11.03 -5.54
CA ARG A 390 0.62 12.20 -4.89
C ARG A 390 -0.15 12.59 -3.63
N LEU A 391 -1.47 12.48 -3.66
CA LEU A 391 -2.32 12.72 -2.48
C LEU A 391 -2.08 11.67 -1.40
N GLU A 392 -2.00 10.38 -1.75
CA GLU A 392 -1.68 9.29 -0.84
C GLU A 392 -0.33 9.50 -0.15
N ALA A 393 0.71 9.82 -0.92
CA ALA A 393 2.04 10.10 -0.39
C ALA A 393 2.02 11.30 0.58
N ALA A 394 1.27 12.35 0.24
CA ALA A 394 1.13 13.52 1.10
C ALA A 394 0.40 13.20 2.42
N ALA A 395 -0.67 12.41 2.37
CA ALA A 395 -1.38 11.97 3.58
C ALA A 395 -0.48 11.11 4.48
N GLN A 396 0.27 10.17 3.89
CA GLN A 396 1.23 9.33 4.61
C GLN A 396 2.36 10.16 5.26
N ASP A 397 2.89 11.16 4.54
CA ASP A 397 3.89 12.09 5.07
C ASP A 397 3.34 12.89 6.25
N LEU A 398 2.13 13.43 6.12
CA LEU A 398 1.50 14.20 7.18
C LEU A 398 1.20 13.34 8.41
N TYR A 399 0.79 12.09 8.24
CA TYR A 399 0.51 11.18 9.35
C TYR A 399 1.78 10.70 10.06
N THR A 400 2.89 10.58 9.34
CA THR A 400 4.15 10.09 9.90
C THR A 400 5.03 11.20 10.45
N PHE A 401 5.19 12.28 9.69
CA PHE A 401 6.18 13.34 9.99
C PHE A 401 5.54 14.67 10.35
N GLY A 402 4.24 14.85 10.12
CA GLY A 402 3.55 16.14 10.31
C GLY A 402 3.91 17.19 9.27
N LEU A 403 4.68 16.86 8.24
CA LEU A 403 5.12 17.74 7.16
C LEU A 403 5.12 17.00 5.81
N LEU A 404 5.16 17.73 4.71
CA LEU A 404 5.34 17.17 3.37
C LEU A 404 6.83 17.11 3.05
N ARG A 405 7.32 15.90 2.73
CA ARG A 405 8.75 15.68 2.43
C ARG A 405 9.09 16.07 0.99
N ASP A 406 10.30 16.59 0.78
CA ASP A 406 10.83 16.83 -0.57
C ASP A 406 11.30 15.48 -1.17
N THR A 407 10.74 15.13 -2.31
CA THR A 407 11.14 13.90 -3.04
C THR A 407 12.61 13.92 -3.42
N ARG A 408 13.21 15.09 -3.62
CA ARG A 408 14.66 15.19 -3.91
C ARG A 408 15.51 14.71 -2.75
N ASP A 409 15.11 15.05 -1.52
CA ASP A 409 15.83 14.58 -0.33
C ASP A 409 15.75 13.06 -0.25
N TRP A 410 14.58 12.49 -0.52
CA TRP A 410 14.41 11.05 -0.57
C TRP A 410 15.29 10.38 -1.64
N LEU A 411 15.30 10.91 -2.87
CA LEU A 411 16.13 10.41 -3.96
C LEU A 411 17.63 10.54 -3.66
N THR A 412 18.05 11.66 -3.06
CA THR A 412 19.45 11.88 -2.65
C THR A 412 19.87 10.86 -1.59
N ARG A 413 19.01 10.60 -0.62
CA ARG A 413 19.28 9.59 0.43
C ARG A 413 19.28 8.18 -0.12
N LEU A 414 18.39 7.86 -1.08
CA LEU A 414 18.37 6.57 -1.78
C LEU A 414 19.71 6.35 -2.54
N GLU A 415 20.19 7.37 -3.23
CA GLU A 415 21.46 7.29 -3.97
C GLU A 415 22.66 7.10 -3.03
N ALA A 416 22.61 7.65 -1.82
CA ALA A 416 23.65 7.53 -0.82
C ALA A 416 23.70 6.15 -0.13
N VAL A 417 22.68 5.30 -0.28
CA VAL A 417 22.70 3.94 0.31
C VAL A 417 23.83 3.11 -0.29
N THR A 418 24.73 2.61 0.54
CA THR A 418 25.91 1.87 0.13
C THR A 418 25.64 0.36 -0.08
N PRO A 419 26.46 -0.34 -0.89
CA PRO A 419 26.39 -1.81 -1.01
C PRO A 419 26.44 -2.55 0.33
N ALA A 420 27.28 -2.06 1.27
CA ALA A 420 27.39 -2.63 2.61
C ALA A 420 26.10 -2.50 3.43
N GLN A 421 25.38 -1.37 3.29
CA GLN A 421 24.09 -1.19 3.97
C GLN A 421 23.01 -2.13 3.41
N VAL A 422 22.99 -2.36 2.09
CA VAL A 422 22.05 -3.31 1.46
C VAL A 422 22.36 -4.73 1.92
N GLN A 423 23.61 -5.16 1.92
CA GLN A 423 24.03 -6.46 2.46
C GLN A 423 23.63 -6.61 3.94
N ALA A 424 23.89 -5.59 4.76
CA ALA A 424 23.54 -5.59 6.17
C ALA A 424 22.02 -5.67 6.40
N ALA A 425 21.19 -5.09 5.50
CA ALA A 425 19.74 -5.23 5.55
C ALA A 425 19.31 -6.69 5.34
N PHE A 426 19.84 -7.39 4.33
CA PHE A 426 19.60 -8.83 4.15
C PHE A 426 20.07 -9.67 5.35
N ALA A 427 21.25 -9.38 5.88
CA ALA A 427 21.78 -10.09 7.03
C ALA A 427 20.91 -9.92 8.29
N ARG A 428 20.40 -8.71 8.53
CA ARG A 428 19.48 -8.45 9.66
C ARG A 428 18.12 -9.13 9.46
N MET A 429 17.56 -9.12 8.25
CA MET A 429 16.33 -9.84 7.93
C MET A 429 16.48 -11.33 8.25
N LEU A 430 17.57 -11.97 7.80
CA LEU A 430 17.82 -13.38 8.09
C LEU A 430 18.14 -13.67 9.57
N ALA A 431 18.50 -12.67 10.36
CA ALA A 431 18.68 -12.80 11.81
C ALA A 431 17.35 -12.66 12.60
N SER A 432 16.28 -12.19 11.97
CA SER A 432 14.96 -12.07 12.59
C SER A 432 14.05 -13.26 12.22
N PRO A 433 13.03 -13.60 13.03
CA PRO A 433 12.11 -14.69 12.71
C PRO A 433 11.26 -14.30 11.48
N PRO A 434 11.34 -15.04 10.36
CA PRO A 434 10.52 -14.76 9.20
C PRO A 434 9.04 -15.12 9.44
N ALA A 435 8.13 -14.40 8.81
CA ALA A 435 6.72 -14.78 8.67
C ALA A 435 6.54 -15.52 7.35
N VAL A 436 5.89 -16.69 7.38
CA VAL A 436 5.62 -17.51 6.21
C VAL A 436 4.14 -17.84 6.16
N ALA A 437 3.52 -17.62 5.03
CA ALA A 437 2.14 -18.01 4.79
C ALA A 437 2.03 -18.88 3.52
N LEU A 438 1.23 -19.93 3.61
CA LEU A 438 0.97 -20.85 2.51
C LEU A 438 -0.53 -21.03 2.34
N ALA A 439 -1.06 -20.82 1.13
CA ALA A 439 -2.49 -21.02 0.86
C ALA A 439 -2.73 -21.75 -0.47
N GLY A 440 -3.92 -22.32 -0.64
CA GLY A 440 -4.29 -23.06 -1.84
C GLY A 440 -3.91 -24.56 -1.76
N ARG A 441 -3.34 -25.09 -2.83
CA ARG A 441 -2.90 -26.49 -2.87
C ARG A 441 -1.50 -26.63 -2.25
N VAL A 442 -1.46 -26.86 -0.94
CA VAL A 442 -0.23 -26.94 -0.13
C VAL A 442 0.09 -28.40 0.20
N PRO A 443 1.07 -29.07 -0.45
CA PRO A 443 1.57 -30.38 -0.07
C PRO A 443 2.21 -30.36 1.32
N GLY A 444 2.20 -31.52 2.02
CA GLY A 444 2.86 -31.66 3.33
C GLY A 444 4.35 -31.30 3.31
N ALA A 445 5.05 -31.80 2.30
CA ALA A 445 6.48 -31.58 2.11
C ALA A 445 6.84 -30.09 1.99
N VAL A 446 5.97 -29.23 1.43
CA VAL A 446 6.19 -27.78 1.35
C VAL A 446 6.20 -27.14 2.73
N LYS A 447 5.28 -27.55 3.63
CA LYS A 447 5.28 -27.11 5.03
C LYS A 447 6.59 -27.50 5.73
N ASP A 448 6.98 -28.76 5.57
CA ASP A 448 8.20 -29.31 6.21
C ASP A 448 9.44 -28.58 5.67
N ARG A 449 9.48 -28.33 4.35
CA ARG A 449 10.56 -27.56 3.72
C ARG A 449 10.65 -26.14 4.24
N ALA A 450 9.51 -25.44 4.33
CA ALA A 450 9.46 -24.09 4.92
C ALA A 450 9.98 -24.09 6.38
N THR A 451 9.59 -25.08 7.16
CA THR A 451 10.05 -25.24 8.54
C THR A 451 11.56 -25.47 8.63
N VAL A 452 12.12 -26.31 7.76
CA VAL A 452 13.58 -26.56 7.72
C VAL A 452 14.36 -25.29 7.33
N LEU A 453 13.86 -24.53 6.35
CA LEU A 453 14.57 -23.35 5.82
C LEU A 453 14.48 -22.14 6.74
N PHE A 454 13.33 -21.95 7.41
CA PHE A 454 12.98 -20.70 8.08
C PHE A 454 12.62 -20.85 9.56
N GLY A 455 12.38 -22.10 10.03
CA GLY A 455 11.84 -22.35 11.37
C GLY A 455 12.82 -22.21 12.53
N ALA A 456 14.12 -22.16 12.27
CA ALA A 456 15.14 -22.09 13.33
C ALA A 456 15.01 -20.86 14.25
N GLN A 457 14.40 -19.79 13.77
CA GLN A 457 14.24 -18.51 14.45
C GLN A 457 12.81 -18.27 14.96
N TRP A 458 11.86 -19.19 14.68
CA TRP A 458 10.49 -19.03 15.15
C TRP A 458 10.38 -19.18 16.67
N PRO A 459 9.47 -18.40 17.29
CA PRO A 459 9.15 -18.63 18.70
C PRO A 459 8.75 -20.08 18.90
N ARG A 460 9.31 -20.73 19.93
CA ARG A 460 8.85 -22.06 20.33
C ARG A 460 7.50 -21.86 20.97
N ASP A 461 6.47 -22.54 20.44
CA ASP A 461 5.15 -22.57 21.06
C ASP A 461 5.34 -23.07 22.51
N HIS A 462 4.98 -22.24 23.49
CA HIS A 462 4.90 -22.57 24.90
C HIS A 462 3.49 -23.03 25.22
#